data_d494d9fcc0522c07d64a571841f0f168
#
_entry.id   d494d9fcc0522c07d64a571841f0f168
#
_cell.length_a   1.000
_cell.length_b   1.000
_cell.length_c   1.000
_cell.angle_alpha   90.00
_cell.angle_beta   90.00
_cell.angle_gamma   90.00
#
_symmetry.space_group_name_H-M   'P 1'
#
loop_
_entity.id
_entity.type
_entity.pdbx_description
1 polymer ?
#
loop_
_entity_poly.entity_id
_entity_poly.type
_entity_poly.pdbx_seq_one_letter_code
_entity_poly.pdbx_strand_id
1 'polypeptide(L)'
;MHRFALALALAASLSTPAHAASDGTEPDPVLTPGAVRTTDRAEIVGVNTATVRNVTSAEKLAVYRRYGMKGPHDAIPGTDHMAPFEVDHRLPLCSGGSNDITNLWIQAGDGPWTFHDKDRLEDRVCNKLKRGLITVEQAQAVFLGDWKAGYVAEFGGAPQHDGAGH
;
A
#
# COMPACT_ATOMS: atom_id res chain seq x y z
N MET A 1 46.11 43.17 -25.25
CA MET A 1 45.79 42.72 -23.90
C MET A 1 44.44 42.02 -23.95
N HIS A 2 44.42 40.67 -24.05
CA HIS A 2 43.19 39.88 -24.12
C HIS A 2 42.90 39.30 -22.75
N ARG A 3 41.76 39.72 -22.16
CA ARG A 3 41.30 39.17 -20.87
C ARG A 3 40.39 37.95 -21.15
N PHE A 4 40.87 36.76 -20.85
CA PHE A 4 40.05 35.55 -20.81
C PHE A 4 39.22 35.56 -19.51
N ALA A 5 37.91 35.62 -19.66
CA ALA A 5 36.98 35.40 -18.55
C ALA A 5 36.73 33.88 -18.41
N LEU A 6 37.17 33.32 -17.30
CA LEU A 6 36.91 31.93 -16.96
C LEU A 6 35.50 31.81 -16.33
N ALA A 7 34.57 31.24 -17.06
CA ALA A 7 33.23 30.96 -16.54
C ALA A 7 33.27 29.66 -15.72
N LEU A 8 33.09 29.80 -14.42
CA LEU A 8 32.97 28.65 -13.48
C LEU A 8 31.55 28.14 -13.55
N ALA A 9 31.31 27.01 -14.20
CA ALA A 9 30.03 26.33 -14.21
C ALA A 9 29.83 25.60 -12.87
N LEU A 10 28.89 26.09 -12.05
CA LEU A 10 28.48 25.44 -10.80
C LEU A 10 27.52 24.30 -11.15
N ALA A 11 28.00 23.07 -11.13
CA ALA A 11 27.15 21.88 -11.25
C ALA A 11 26.37 21.67 -9.96
N ALA A 12 25.10 22.05 -9.93
CA ALA A 12 24.20 21.69 -8.85
C ALA A 12 23.89 20.19 -8.94
N SER A 13 24.48 19.39 -8.08
CA SER A 13 24.10 18.00 -7.88
C SER A 13 22.70 17.95 -7.24
N LEU A 14 21.70 17.60 -8.04
CA LEU A 14 20.38 17.25 -7.57
C LEU A 14 20.51 15.90 -6.82
N SER A 15 20.69 15.95 -5.51
CA SER A 15 20.53 14.78 -4.67
C SER A 15 19.03 14.42 -4.67
N THR A 16 18.67 13.35 -5.37
CA THR A 16 17.37 12.72 -5.17
C THR A 16 17.26 12.31 -3.70
N PRO A 17 16.19 12.68 -2.99
CA PRO A 17 16.02 12.22 -1.62
C PRO A 17 16.06 10.69 -1.62
N ALA A 18 16.88 10.11 -0.77
CA ALA A 18 16.84 8.67 -0.52
C ALA A 18 15.44 8.36 -0.02
N HIS A 19 14.68 7.60 -0.83
CA HIS A 19 13.34 7.16 -0.45
C HIS A 19 13.51 6.20 0.72
N ALA A 20 12.92 6.51 1.87
CA ALA A 20 12.89 5.58 2.99
C ALA A 20 12.08 4.36 2.52
N ALA A 21 12.70 3.18 2.54
CA ALA A 21 12.01 1.95 2.20
C ALA A 21 10.79 1.79 3.12
N SER A 22 9.65 1.38 2.54
CA SER A 22 8.48 1.02 3.34
C SER A 22 8.85 -0.07 4.34
N ASP A 23 8.44 0.09 5.60
CA ASP A 23 8.63 -0.92 6.65
C ASP A 23 7.58 -2.04 6.60
N GLY A 24 6.75 -2.09 5.56
CA GLY A 24 5.67 -3.06 5.43
C GLY A 24 4.41 -2.71 6.23
N THR A 25 4.41 -1.62 6.96
CA THR A 25 3.22 -1.13 7.67
C THR A 25 2.47 -0.06 6.90
N GLU A 26 3.14 0.60 5.93
CA GLU A 26 2.58 1.59 5.01
C GLU A 26 3.03 1.29 3.58
N PRO A 27 2.16 1.50 2.57
CA PRO A 27 2.59 1.43 1.18
C PRO A 27 3.55 2.57 0.85
N ASP A 28 4.62 2.26 0.13
CA ASP A 28 5.51 3.27 -0.42
C ASP A 28 4.75 4.17 -1.42
N PRO A 29 4.68 5.50 -1.20
CA PRO A 29 3.83 6.37 -2.01
C PRO A 29 4.31 6.52 -3.47
N VAL A 30 5.57 6.22 -3.76
CA VAL A 30 6.13 6.25 -5.13
C VAL A 30 5.94 4.92 -5.83
N LEU A 31 6.21 3.81 -5.12
CA LEU A 31 6.04 2.48 -5.68
C LEU A 31 4.55 2.09 -5.78
N THR A 32 3.76 2.49 -4.79
CA THR A 32 2.34 2.11 -4.69
C THR A 32 1.47 3.32 -4.40
N PRO A 33 1.31 4.25 -5.37
CA PRO A 33 0.42 5.40 -5.20
C PRO A 33 -1.06 5.01 -5.11
N GLY A 34 -1.38 3.76 -5.41
CA GLY A 34 -2.75 3.27 -5.53
C GLY A 34 -3.29 3.43 -6.95
N ALA A 35 -4.15 2.51 -7.37
CA ALA A 35 -4.82 2.57 -8.66
C ALA A 35 -6.29 2.17 -8.55
N VAL A 36 -7.15 3.01 -9.12
CA VAL A 36 -8.60 2.84 -9.16
C VAL A 36 -8.98 2.07 -10.41
N ARG A 37 -9.77 1.00 -10.26
CA ARG A 37 -10.42 0.29 -11.35
C ARG A 37 -11.73 0.98 -11.77
N THR A 38 -12.52 1.38 -10.77
CA THR A 38 -13.82 2.03 -11.00
C THR A 38 -14.24 2.87 -9.80
N THR A 39 -15.00 3.91 -10.06
CA THR A 39 -15.73 4.72 -9.06
C THR A 39 -17.24 4.49 -9.15
N ASP A 40 -17.71 3.64 -10.05
CA ASP A 40 -19.12 3.27 -10.13
C ASP A 40 -19.51 2.35 -8.97
N ARG A 41 -20.38 2.85 -8.11
CA ARG A 41 -20.86 2.11 -6.95
C ARG A 41 -21.56 0.81 -7.35
N ALA A 42 -22.32 0.80 -8.43
CA ALA A 42 -23.05 -0.39 -8.87
C ALA A 42 -22.08 -1.50 -9.28
N GLU A 43 -21.01 -1.15 -10.00
CA GLU A 43 -19.94 -2.09 -10.34
C GLU A 43 -19.20 -2.60 -9.10
N ILE A 44 -18.95 -1.73 -8.11
CA ILE A 44 -18.22 -2.09 -6.89
C ILE A 44 -19.02 -3.06 -6.04
N VAL A 45 -20.26 -2.72 -5.73
CA VAL A 45 -21.09 -3.51 -4.80
C VAL A 45 -21.72 -4.75 -5.45
N GLY A 46 -21.85 -4.75 -6.76
CA GLY A 46 -22.42 -5.86 -7.54
C GLY A 46 -21.43 -6.98 -7.84
N VAL A 47 -20.12 -6.74 -7.63
CA VAL A 47 -19.09 -7.72 -8.03
C VAL A 47 -18.65 -8.58 -6.84
N ASN A 48 -18.43 -9.87 -7.12
CA ASN A 48 -17.68 -10.73 -6.20
C ASN A 48 -16.18 -10.47 -6.40
N THR A 49 -15.50 -9.98 -5.36
CA THR A 49 -14.07 -9.64 -5.43
C THR A 49 -13.19 -10.82 -5.84
N ALA A 50 -13.59 -12.05 -5.54
CA ALA A 50 -12.87 -13.26 -5.98
C ALA A 50 -12.84 -13.40 -7.51
N THR A 51 -13.86 -12.89 -8.23
CA THR A 51 -13.93 -12.97 -9.70
C THR A 51 -13.10 -11.90 -10.40
N VAL A 52 -12.78 -10.81 -9.72
CA VAL A 52 -11.96 -9.71 -10.26
C VAL A 52 -10.52 -9.74 -9.77
N ARG A 53 -10.23 -10.51 -8.73
CA ARG A 53 -8.86 -10.74 -8.25
C ARG A 53 -8.10 -11.57 -9.29
N ASN A 54 -7.08 -10.97 -9.89
CA ASN A 54 -6.29 -11.59 -10.94
C ASN A 54 -4.79 -11.23 -10.79
N VAL A 55 -4.26 -11.40 -9.58
CA VAL A 55 -2.82 -11.17 -9.32
C VAL A 55 -2.10 -12.51 -9.41
N THR A 56 -1.29 -12.67 -10.45
CA THR A 56 -0.53 -13.90 -10.71
C THR A 56 0.71 -14.01 -9.83
N SER A 57 1.29 -15.21 -9.71
CA SER A 57 2.56 -15.40 -9.01
C SER A 57 3.71 -14.60 -9.62
N ALA A 58 3.69 -14.38 -10.95
CA ALA A 58 4.69 -13.56 -11.62
C ALA A 58 4.57 -12.07 -11.23
N GLU A 59 3.34 -11.56 -11.12
CA GLU A 59 3.08 -10.19 -10.66
C GLU A 59 3.47 -10.02 -9.18
N LYS A 60 3.13 -10.98 -8.32
CA LYS A 60 3.59 -10.96 -6.92
C LYS A 60 5.12 -10.87 -6.83
N LEU A 61 5.84 -11.68 -7.62
CA LEU A 61 7.29 -11.62 -7.67
C LEU A 61 7.80 -10.27 -8.18
N ALA A 62 7.11 -9.64 -9.13
CA ALA A 62 7.45 -8.30 -9.60
C ALA A 62 7.26 -7.25 -8.50
N VAL A 63 6.21 -7.38 -7.67
CA VAL A 63 6.01 -6.51 -6.49
C VAL A 63 7.16 -6.66 -5.50
N TYR A 64 7.55 -7.90 -5.13
CA TYR A 64 8.72 -8.13 -4.25
C TYR A 64 9.97 -7.42 -4.78
N ARG A 65 10.27 -7.58 -6.08
CA ARG A 65 11.44 -6.94 -6.72
C ARG A 65 11.38 -5.42 -6.68
N ARG A 66 10.19 -4.82 -6.88
CA ARG A 66 10.00 -3.36 -6.77
C ARG A 66 10.33 -2.84 -5.38
N TYR A 67 10.06 -3.63 -4.34
CA TYR A 67 10.37 -3.34 -2.95
C TYR A 67 11.80 -3.77 -2.55
N GLY A 68 12.66 -4.14 -3.52
CA GLY A 68 14.05 -4.52 -3.29
C GLY A 68 14.24 -5.92 -2.72
N MET A 69 13.20 -6.73 -2.67
CA MET A 69 13.22 -8.12 -2.20
C MET A 69 13.41 -9.09 -3.37
N LYS A 70 14.05 -10.23 -3.15
CA LYS A 70 14.18 -11.30 -4.16
C LYS A 70 12.89 -12.15 -4.22
N GLY A 71 12.15 -12.23 -3.11
CA GLY A 71 10.94 -13.01 -3.00
C GLY A 71 10.33 -12.99 -1.60
N PRO A 72 9.32 -13.85 -1.35
CA PRO A 72 8.51 -13.81 -0.13
C PRO A 72 9.24 -14.23 1.17
N HIS A 73 10.47 -14.68 1.08
CA HIS A 73 11.27 -15.14 2.23
C HIS A 73 12.44 -14.19 2.56
N ASP A 74 12.56 -13.08 1.85
CA ASP A 74 13.54 -12.05 2.19
C ASP A 74 12.97 -11.11 3.25
N ALA A 75 13.85 -10.45 4.01
CA ALA A 75 13.46 -9.31 4.83
C ALA A 75 13.09 -8.11 3.95
N ILE A 76 12.23 -7.24 4.45
CA ILE A 76 12.01 -5.92 3.85
C ILE A 76 13.31 -5.12 4.05
N PRO A 77 13.92 -4.56 2.98
CA PRO A 77 15.20 -3.86 3.07
C PRO A 77 15.17 -2.72 4.09
N GLY A 78 16.14 -2.71 5.00
CA GLY A 78 16.27 -1.69 6.05
C GLY A 78 15.39 -1.93 7.28
N THR A 79 14.75 -3.09 7.38
CA THR A 79 13.95 -3.49 8.54
C THR A 79 14.37 -4.86 9.05
N ASP A 80 13.90 -5.22 10.26
CA ASP A 80 14.01 -6.57 10.82
C ASP A 80 12.78 -7.43 10.52
N HIS A 81 11.81 -6.91 9.75
CA HIS A 81 10.61 -7.65 9.39
C HIS A 81 10.92 -8.80 8.44
N MET A 82 10.60 -9.98 8.89
CA MET A 82 10.70 -11.24 8.14
C MET A 82 9.29 -11.74 7.82
N ALA A 83 9.18 -12.71 6.89
CA ALA A 83 7.92 -13.37 6.61
C ALA A 83 7.19 -13.79 7.91
N PRO A 84 5.86 -13.78 7.95
CA PRO A 84 5.00 -13.76 6.76
C PRO A 84 4.76 -12.36 6.21
N PHE A 85 4.79 -12.25 4.85
CA PHE A 85 4.38 -11.06 4.12
C PHE A 85 3.21 -11.39 3.20
N GLU A 86 2.37 -10.40 2.95
CA GLU A 86 1.35 -10.47 1.93
C GLU A 86 1.57 -9.43 0.83
N VAL A 87 1.34 -9.83 -0.44
CA VAL A 87 1.19 -8.87 -1.53
C VAL A 87 -0.28 -8.47 -1.55
N ASP A 88 -0.54 -7.26 -1.10
CA ASP A 88 -1.89 -6.78 -0.91
C ASP A 88 -2.19 -5.52 -1.75
N HIS A 89 -3.49 -5.23 -1.93
CA HIS A 89 -3.96 -4.04 -2.61
C HIS A 89 -3.95 -2.84 -1.66
N ARG A 90 -3.28 -1.74 -2.04
CA ARG A 90 -3.39 -0.48 -1.30
C ARG A 90 -4.85 -0.04 -1.24
N LEU A 91 -5.50 0.12 -2.39
CA LEU A 91 -6.94 0.31 -2.49
C LEU A 91 -7.61 -1.05 -2.73
N PRO A 92 -8.43 -1.54 -1.80
CA PRO A 92 -9.08 -2.84 -1.89
C PRO A 92 -9.99 -2.97 -3.12
N LEU A 93 -10.07 -4.18 -3.66
CA LEU A 93 -10.98 -4.50 -4.78
C LEU A 93 -12.44 -4.19 -4.46
N CYS A 94 -12.87 -4.41 -3.21
CA CYS A 94 -14.21 -4.12 -2.71
C CYS A 94 -14.52 -2.63 -2.56
N SER A 95 -13.52 -1.75 -2.70
CA SER A 95 -13.65 -0.29 -2.76
C SER A 95 -13.33 0.26 -4.16
N GLY A 96 -13.25 -0.60 -5.17
CA GLY A 96 -12.99 -0.20 -6.55
C GLY A 96 -11.53 -0.13 -6.93
N GLY A 97 -10.63 -0.73 -6.16
CA GLY A 97 -9.21 -0.87 -6.49
C GLY A 97 -8.96 -1.75 -7.72
N SER A 98 -7.81 -1.59 -8.34
CA SER A 98 -7.36 -2.39 -9.49
C SER A 98 -6.29 -3.41 -9.10
N ASN A 99 -6.04 -4.40 -9.99
CA ASN A 99 -4.90 -5.31 -9.87
C ASN A 99 -3.61 -4.74 -10.45
N ASP A 100 -3.58 -3.46 -10.83
CA ASP A 100 -2.37 -2.81 -11.33
C ASP A 100 -1.25 -2.89 -10.29
N ILE A 101 -0.02 -3.11 -10.75
CA ILE A 101 1.15 -3.23 -9.87
C ILE A 101 1.39 -1.98 -9.01
N THR A 102 0.91 -0.81 -9.45
CA THR A 102 0.96 0.44 -8.69
C THR A 102 -0.06 0.51 -7.55
N ASN A 103 -0.95 -0.49 -7.46
CA ASN A 103 -1.87 -0.68 -6.35
C ASN A 103 -1.46 -1.84 -5.43
N LEU A 104 -0.36 -2.52 -5.72
CA LEU A 104 0.10 -3.70 -4.96
C LEU A 104 1.35 -3.36 -4.15
N TRP A 105 1.40 -3.80 -2.90
CA TRP A 105 2.51 -3.57 -1.99
C TRP A 105 2.80 -4.77 -1.10
N ILE A 106 3.95 -4.76 -0.43
CA ILE A 106 4.33 -5.78 0.53
C ILE A 106 3.87 -5.34 1.90
N GLN A 107 2.99 -6.11 2.52
CA GLN A 107 2.51 -5.84 3.86
C GLN A 107 3.02 -6.87 4.86
N ALA A 108 3.50 -6.40 6.01
CA ALA A 108 4.01 -7.25 7.09
C ALA A 108 2.87 -7.97 7.82
N GLY A 109 3.16 -9.19 8.27
CA GLY A 109 2.26 -9.99 9.09
C GLY A 109 2.61 -9.97 10.57
N ASP A 110 3.67 -9.25 10.95
CA ASP A 110 4.13 -9.08 12.32
C ASP A 110 4.23 -7.59 12.71
N GLY A 111 4.51 -7.32 13.98
CA GLY A 111 4.65 -5.95 14.49
C GLY A 111 3.32 -5.32 14.91
N PRO A 112 3.33 -3.99 15.14
CA PRO A 112 2.17 -3.28 15.70
C PRO A 112 1.03 -3.06 14.70
N TRP A 113 1.27 -3.23 13.40
CA TRP A 113 0.33 -3.08 12.30
C TRP A 113 0.56 -4.17 11.26
N THR A 114 -0.42 -5.02 11.04
CA THR A 114 -0.31 -6.21 10.21
C THR A 114 -1.31 -6.19 9.06
N PHE A 115 -1.13 -7.07 8.06
CA PHE A 115 -2.14 -7.25 7.01
C PHE A 115 -3.50 -7.70 7.59
N HIS A 116 -3.55 -8.44 8.69
CA HIS A 116 -4.80 -8.82 9.36
C HIS A 116 -5.59 -7.62 9.88
N ASP A 117 -4.90 -6.55 10.32
CA ASP A 117 -5.56 -5.32 10.77
C ASP A 117 -6.17 -4.59 9.58
N LYS A 118 -5.44 -4.54 8.47
CA LYS A 118 -5.95 -3.94 7.24
C LYS A 118 -7.13 -4.73 6.69
N ASP A 119 -7.09 -6.06 6.67
CA ASP A 119 -8.22 -6.92 6.28
C ASP A 119 -9.47 -6.62 7.11
N ARG A 120 -9.29 -6.48 8.43
CA ARG A 120 -10.40 -6.11 9.33
C ARG A 120 -10.99 -4.75 8.99
N LEU A 121 -10.15 -3.77 8.64
CA LEU A 121 -10.60 -2.46 8.18
C LEU A 121 -11.32 -2.56 6.84
N GLU A 122 -10.81 -3.35 5.89
CA GLU A 122 -11.43 -3.60 4.59
C GLU A 122 -12.85 -4.15 4.76
N ASP A 123 -13.00 -5.18 5.57
CA ASP A 123 -14.31 -5.76 5.87
C ASP A 123 -15.30 -4.72 6.41
N ARG A 124 -14.85 -3.86 7.31
CA ARG A 124 -15.66 -2.82 7.91
C ARG A 124 -16.08 -1.77 6.87
N VAL A 125 -15.13 -1.22 6.14
CA VAL A 125 -15.35 -0.15 5.15
C VAL A 125 -16.18 -0.66 3.97
N CYS A 126 -15.85 -1.86 3.45
CA CYS A 126 -16.59 -2.45 2.34
C CYS A 126 -18.04 -2.81 2.71
N ASN A 127 -18.28 -3.26 3.94
CA ASN A 127 -19.63 -3.49 4.43
C ASN A 127 -20.43 -2.18 4.56
N LYS A 128 -19.80 -1.09 5.03
CA LYS A 128 -20.45 0.23 5.06
C LYS A 128 -20.79 0.72 3.66
N LEU A 129 -19.86 0.56 2.70
CA LEU A 129 -20.07 0.93 1.29
C LEU A 129 -21.21 0.13 0.68
N LYS A 130 -21.25 -1.21 0.84
CA LYS A 130 -22.33 -2.08 0.36
C LYS A 130 -23.69 -1.67 0.89
N ARG A 131 -23.74 -1.27 2.16
CA ARG A 131 -24.98 -0.81 2.82
C ARG A 131 -25.35 0.65 2.50
N GLY A 132 -24.53 1.38 1.74
CA GLY A 132 -24.77 2.79 1.41
C GLY A 132 -24.59 3.74 2.59
N LEU A 133 -23.84 3.34 3.62
CA LEU A 133 -23.56 4.17 4.79
C LEU A 133 -22.41 5.17 4.55
N ILE A 134 -21.61 4.92 3.53
CA ILE A 134 -20.53 5.79 3.04
C ILE A 134 -20.54 5.82 1.52
N THR A 135 -19.96 6.87 0.93
CA THR A 135 -19.78 6.98 -0.52
C THR A 135 -18.54 6.19 -0.98
N VAL A 136 -18.41 6.03 -2.31
CA VAL A 136 -17.21 5.40 -2.90
C VAL A 136 -15.97 6.23 -2.59
N GLU A 137 -16.05 7.55 -2.72
CA GLU A 137 -14.95 8.48 -2.44
C GLU A 137 -14.52 8.39 -0.98
N GLN A 138 -15.47 8.28 -0.04
CA GLN A 138 -15.16 8.10 1.38
C GLN A 138 -14.46 6.78 1.64
N ALA A 139 -14.93 5.67 1.02
CA ALA A 139 -14.28 4.37 1.16
C ALA A 139 -12.85 4.38 0.57
N GLN A 140 -12.67 4.98 -0.60
CA GLN A 140 -11.36 5.08 -1.26
C GLN A 140 -10.39 5.97 -0.47
N ALA A 141 -10.86 7.08 0.09
CA ALA A 141 -10.05 8.01 0.87
C ALA A 141 -9.41 7.36 2.11
N VAL A 142 -10.07 6.37 2.73
CA VAL A 142 -9.53 5.62 3.88
C VAL A 142 -8.22 4.91 3.49
N PHE A 143 -8.18 4.26 2.32
CA PHE A 143 -7.05 3.41 1.92
C PHE A 143 -6.00 4.16 1.09
N LEU A 144 -6.40 5.19 0.34
CA LEU A 144 -5.46 6.05 -0.41
C LEU A 144 -4.77 7.08 0.50
N GLY A 145 -5.37 7.38 1.65
CA GLY A 145 -4.78 8.14 2.74
C GLY A 145 -4.01 7.26 3.73
N ASP A 146 -4.06 7.64 4.99
CA ASP A 146 -3.50 6.89 6.13
C ASP A 146 -4.52 5.83 6.60
N TRP A 147 -4.34 4.58 6.18
CA TRP A 147 -5.24 3.49 6.54
C TRP A 147 -5.21 3.18 8.05
N LYS A 148 -4.10 3.44 8.75
CA LYS A 148 -3.99 3.24 10.21
C LYS A 148 -4.85 4.26 10.96
N ALA A 149 -4.83 5.53 10.51
CA ALA A 149 -5.77 6.53 11.03
C ALA A 149 -7.21 6.14 10.75
N GLY A 150 -7.49 5.57 9.56
CA GLY A 150 -8.78 4.99 9.21
C GLY A 150 -9.20 3.86 10.15
N TYR A 151 -8.28 2.97 10.49
CA TYR A 151 -8.51 1.88 11.45
C TYR A 151 -8.86 2.44 12.84
N VAL A 152 -8.06 3.39 13.34
CA VAL A 152 -8.31 4.03 14.65
C VAL A 152 -9.68 4.70 14.69
N ALA A 153 -10.06 5.39 13.62
CA ALA A 153 -11.38 6.03 13.51
C ALA A 153 -12.54 5.00 13.52
N GLU A 154 -12.35 3.81 12.93
CA GLU A 154 -13.38 2.77 12.85
C GLU A 154 -13.49 1.92 14.13
N PHE A 155 -12.41 1.72 14.85
CA PHE A 155 -12.36 0.77 15.98
C PHE A 155 -12.08 1.45 17.34
N GLY A 156 -11.82 2.76 17.35
CA GLY A 156 -11.62 3.54 18.57
C GLY A 156 -10.22 3.43 19.19
N GLY A 157 -9.26 2.80 18.50
CA GLY A 157 -7.87 2.66 18.94
C GLY A 157 -7.04 1.83 17.98
N ALA A 158 -5.71 1.83 18.21
CA ALA A 158 -4.80 0.93 17.49
C ALA A 158 -5.10 -0.55 17.80
N PRO A 159 -4.74 -1.48 16.91
CA PRO A 159 -4.92 -2.89 17.17
C PRO A 159 -4.15 -3.32 18.42
N GLN A 160 -4.73 -4.27 19.15
CA GLN A 160 -4.08 -4.90 20.29
C GLN A 160 -3.71 -6.31 19.86
N HIS A 161 -2.43 -6.58 19.72
CA HIS A 161 -1.91 -7.91 19.54
C HIS A 161 -1.44 -8.40 20.91
N ASP A 162 -2.19 -9.29 21.51
CA ASP A 162 -1.73 -9.96 22.74
C ASP A 162 -0.37 -10.57 22.42
N GLY A 163 0.66 -10.21 23.19
CA GLY A 163 2.07 -10.53 22.92
C GLY A 163 2.44 -12.01 22.99
N ALA A 164 1.58 -12.86 22.48
CA ALA A 164 1.84 -14.26 22.21
C ALA A 164 2.41 -14.37 20.79
N GLY A 165 3.75 -14.27 20.70
CA GLY A 165 4.45 -14.69 19.50
C GLY A 165 4.06 -16.13 19.16
N HIS A 166 3.63 -16.33 17.93
CA HIS A 166 3.50 -17.64 17.31
C HIS A 166 4.75 -17.95 16.49
#